data_8eea5a65afc3f7ca3f042933eddb1fe2
#
_entry.id   8eea5a65afc3f7ca3f042933eddb1fe2
#
_cell.length_a   1.000
_cell.length_b   1.000
_cell.length_c   1.000
_cell.angle_alpha   90.00
_cell.angle_beta   90.00
_cell.angle_gamma   90.00
#
_symmetry.space_group_name_H-M   'P 1'
#
loop_
_entity.id
_entity.type
_entity.pdbx_description
1 polymer ?
#
loop_
_entity_poly.entity_id
_entity_poly.type
_entity_poly.pdbx_seq_one_letter_code
_entity_poly.pdbx_strand_id
1 'polypeptide(L)'
;MTGGHPLDNPVLSSLAGPHTRFAQRRGAVLRYPADVSPFAGLPDQPGAADWDDLAALAGPGAVVGLAGVRVPPPDGWEVIQELEGVQFVGIGADLAAAKDDDLATVRLGPADVPEMLDLARRTRPGPFLDRKSVV
;
A
#
# COMPACT_ATOMS: atom_id res chain seq x y z
N MET A 1 -14.81 -5.18 20.74
CA MET A 1 -14.03 -4.82 19.55
C MET A 1 -13.10 -3.69 19.92
N THR A 2 -11.88 -4.00 20.16
CA THR A 2 -10.82 -3.00 20.19
C THR A 2 -10.60 -2.56 18.75
N GLY A 3 -11.17 -1.44 18.37
CA GLY A 3 -10.88 -0.83 17.10
C GLY A 3 -9.41 -0.41 17.10
N GLY A 4 -8.55 -1.17 16.45
CA GLY A 4 -7.16 -0.81 16.24
C GLY A 4 -7.07 0.51 15.45
N HIS A 5 -5.96 1.20 15.60
CA HIS A 5 -5.71 2.39 14.82
C HIS A 5 -5.60 2.02 13.32
N PRO A 6 -6.14 2.82 12.38
CA PRO A 6 -6.04 2.51 10.95
C PRO A 6 -4.63 2.20 10.46
N LEU A 7 -3.62 2.77 11.09
CA LEU A 7 -2.21 2.52 10.76
C LEU A 7 -1.65 1.20 11.31
N ASP A 8 -2.40 0.47 12.13
CA ASP A 8 -2.00 -0.87 12.57
C ASP A 8 -2.12 -1.89 11.44
N ASN A 9 -3.07 -1.65 10.51
CA ASN A 9 -3.25 -2.42 9.29
C ASN A 9 -3.54 -1.45 8.13
N PRO A 10 -2.54 -0.73 7.66
CA PRO A 10 -2.74 0.44 6.80
C PRO A 10 -3.28 0.09 5.42
N VAL A 11 -2.87 -1.04 4.85
CA VAL A 11 -3.32 -1.46 3.51
C VAL A 11 -4.79 -1.86 3.54
N LEU A 12 -5.18 -2.68 4.51
CA LEU A 12 -6.58 -3.09 4.66
C LEU A 12 -7.47 -1.88 4.94
N SER A 13 -7.03 -0.99 5.83
CA SER A 13 -7.78 0.23 6.17
C SER A 13 -7.95 1.15 4.96
N SER A 14 -6.91 1.33 4.15
CA SER A 14 -6.98 2.13 2.92
C SER A 14 -7.94 1.53 1.90
N LEU A 15 -7.86 0.23 1.66
CA LEU A 15 -8.70 -0.46 0.67
C LEU A 15 -10.15 -0.64 1.13
N ALA A 16 -10.40 -0.69 2.42
CA ALA A 16 -11.75 -0.68 2.98
C ALA A 16 -12.36 0.73 3.09
N GLY A 17 -11.55 1.76 2.95
CA GLY A 17 -11.91 3.17 3.11
C GLY A 17 -11.64 4.02 1.85
N PRO A 18 -10.69 4.97 1.91
CA PRO A 18 -10.49 5.96 0.83
C PRO A 18 -10.15 5.36 -0.53
N HIS A 19 -9.53 4.19 -0.55
CA HIS A 19 -9.11 3.51 -1.79
C HIS A 19 -10.05 2.36 -2.21
N THR A 20 -11.27 2.34 -1.73
CA THR A 20 -12.27 1.29 -2.07
C THR A 20 -12.42 1.09 -3.58
N ARG A 21 -12.28 2.14 -4.38
CA ARG A 21 -12.34 2.08 -5.84
C ARG A 21 -11.28 1.17 -6.48
N PHE A 22 -10.17 0.94 -5.78
CA PHE A 22 -9.09 0.07 -6.25
C PHE A 22 -9.18 -1.35 -5.66
N ALA A 23 -10.09 -1.59 -4.70
CA ALA A 23 -10.11 -2.83 -3.96
C ALA A 23 -10.58 -4.00 -4.81
N GLN A 24 -9.69 -4.94 -5.04
CA GLN A 24 -10.02 -6.29 -5.44
C GLN A 24 -10.25 -7.11 -4.17
N ARG A 25 -11.43 -7.70 -4.05
CA ARG A 25 -11.86 -8.39 -2.83
C ARG A 25 -12.05 -9.89 -3.06
N ARG A 26 -11.58 -10.67 -2.10
CA ARG A 26 -11.99 -12.06 -1.94
C ARG A 26 -12.08 -12.38 -0.44
N GLY A 27 -13.26 -12.79 0.02
CA GLY A 27 -13.49 -12.93 1.45
C GLY A 27 -13.19 -11.67 2.22
N ALA A 28 -12.34 -11.77 3.22
CA ALA A 28 -11.84 -10.64 4.03
C ALA A 28 -10.56 -10.01 3.46
N VAL A 29 -10.00 -10.55 2.41
CA VAL A 29 -8.76 -10.10 1.79
C VAL A 29 -9.05 -9.02 0.76
N LEU A 30 -8.29 -7.93 0.81
CA LEU A 30 -8.33 -6.83 -0.14
C LEU A 30 -6.96 -6.66 -0.80
N ARG A 31 -6.95 -6.34 -2.07
CA ARG A 31 -5.73 -6.15 -2.83
C ARG A 31 -5.86 -4.97 -3.78
N TYR A 32 -4.77 -4.24 -3.98
CA TYR A 32 -4.66 -3.32 -5.10
C TYR A 32 -4.48 -4.08 -6.42
N PRO A 33 -4.96 -3.54 -7.55
CA PRO A 33 -4.52 -4.02 -8.85
C PRO A 33 -2.99 -4.00 -8.94
N ALA A 34 -2.39 -5.02 -9.53
CA ALA A 34 -0.92 -5.17 -9.56
C ALA A 34 -0.20 -3.98 -10.24
N ASP A 35 -0.86 -3.34 -11.18
CA ASP A 35 -0.36 -2.16 -11.89
C ASP A 35 -0.49 -0.85 -11.06
N VAL A 36 -1.22 -0.87 -9.98
CA VAL A 36 -1.36 0.26 -9.05
C VAL A 36 -0.41 0.12 -7.87
N SER A 37 -0.40 -1.04 -7.23
CA SER A 37 0.44 -1.29 -6.05
C SER A 37 0.62 -2.80 -5.81
N PRO A 38 1.78 -3.22 -5.31
CA PRO A 38 2.01 -4.63 -4.96
C PRO A 38 1.34 -5.04 -3.63
N PHE A 39 0.74 -4.10 -2.90
CA PHE A 39 0.25 -4.36 -1.55
C PHE A 39 -1.13 -5.02 -1.52
N ALA A 40 -1.27 -5.93 -0.55
CA ALA A 40 -2.53 -6.55 -0.14
C ALA A 40 -2.75 -6.38 1.36
N GLY A 41 -3.99 -6.36 1.77
CA GLY A 41 -4.42 -6.30 3.16
C GLY A 41 -5.07 -7.61 3.58
N LEU A 42 -4.57 -8.17 4.66
CA LEU A 42 -5.13 -9.34 5.35
C LEU A 42 -5.74 -8.89 6.69
N PRO A 43 -6.68 -9.63 7.25
CA PRO A 43 -7.09 -9.44 8.65
C PRO A 43 -5.88 -9.48 9.59
N ASP A 44 -6.00 -8.89 10.78
CA ASP A 44 -4.90 -8.82 11.76
C ASP A 44 -4.38 -10.19 12.18
N GLN A 45 -5.26 -11.19 12.20
CA GLN A 45 -4.94 -12.59 12.47
C GLN A 45 -5.45 -13.45 11.33
N PRO A 46 -4.74 -13.50 10.20
CA PRO A 46 -5.19 -14.23 9.04
C PRO A 46 -5.20 -15.73 9.31
N GLY A 47 -6.31 -16.36 8.95
CA GLY A 47 -6.45 -17.81 8.94
C GLY A 47 -6.08 -18.44 7.61
N ALA A 48 -6.13 -19.77 7.52
CA ALA A 48 -5.81 -20.48 6.30
C ALA A 48 -6.65 -20.02 5.10
N ALA A 49 -7.94 -19.78 5.30
CA ALA A 49 -8.84 -19.30 4.25
C ALA A 49 -8.43 -17.92 3.70
N ASP A 50 -7.91 -17.04 4.54
CA ASP A 50 -7.43 -15.72 4.10
C ASP A 50 -6.19 -15.84 3.21
N TRP A 51 -5.28 -16.73 3.53
CA TRP A 51 -4.11 -17.02 2.71
C TRP A 51 -4.49 -17.65 1.37
N ASP A 52 -5.49 -18.55 1.36
CA ASP A 52 -6.04 -19.13 0.13
C ASP A 52 -6.70 -18.06 -0.74
N ASP A 53 -7.45 -17.15 -0.14
CA ASP A 53 -8.07 -16.03 -0.83
C ASP A 53 -7.03 -15.07 -1.41
N LEU A 54 -5.95 -14.79 -0.68
CA LEU A 54 -4.83 -14.00 -1.18
C LEU A 54 -4.15 -14.69 -2.38
N ALA A 55 -3.91 -15.99 -2.29
CA ALA A 55 -3.32 -16.75 -3.38
C ALA A 55 -4.18 -16.71 -4.65
N ALA A 56 -5.50 -16.83 -4.47
CA ALA A 56 -6.45 -16.75 -5.59
C ALA A 56 -6.50 -15.35 -6.22
N LEU A 57 -6.39 -14.28 -5.43
CA LEU A 57 -6.34 -12.91 -5.93
C LEU A 57 -5.03 -12.59 -6.65
N ALA A 58 -3.92 -13.06 -6.10
CA ALA A 58 -2.59 -12.75 -6.60
C ALA A 58 -2.21 -13.57 -7.84
N GLY A 59 -2.61 -14.83 -7.86
CA GLY A 59 -2.19 -15.80 -8.85
C GLY A 59 -0.82 -16.43 -8.54
N PRO A 60 -0.51 -17.56 -9.20
CA PRO A 60 0.73 -18.28 -8.96
C PRO A 60 1.96 -17.45 -9.37
N GLY A 61 3.01 -17.51 -8.55
CA GLY A 61 4.26 -16.80 -8.79
C GLY A 61 4.21 -15.30 -8.58
N ALA A 62 3.08 -14.75 -8.13
CA ALA A 62 2.96 -13.33 -7.85
C ALA A 62 3.71 -12.95 -6.56
N VAL A 63 4.28 -11.76 -6.56
CA VAL A 63 4.88 -11.14 -5.37
C VAL A 63 3.91 -10.12 -4.81
N VAL A 64 3.62 -10.21 -3.53
CA VAL A 64 2.73 -9.28 -2.82
C VAL A 64 3.43 -8.68 -1.62
N GLY A 65 3.17 -7.41 -1.36
CA GLY A 65 3.61 -6.74 -0.15
C GLY A 65 2.53 -6.82 0.93
N LEU A 66 2.90 -7.17 2.13
CA LEU A 66 2.02 -7.18 3.29
C LEU A 66 2.59 -6.22 4.35
N ALA A 67 1.75 -5.35 4.89
CA ALA A 67 2.13 -4.42 5.94
C ALA A 67 1.33 -4.72 7.21
N GLY A 68 2.03 -4.82 8.34
CA GLY A 68 1.39 -5.05 9.63
C GLY A 68 1.00 -6.51 9.93
N VAL A 69 1.25 -7.42 9.01
CA VAL A 69 1.02 -8.86 9.23
C VAL A 69 2.17 -9.42 10.05
N ARG A 70 1.86 -9.96 11.22
CA ARG A 70 2.84 -10.49 12.18
C ARG A 70 2.85 -12.00 12.29
N VAL A 71 2.01 -12.66 11.51
CA VAL A 71 1.89 -14.12 11.50
C VAL A 71 2.70 -14.63 10.31
N PRO A 72 3.55 -15.66 10.50
CA PRO A 72 4.28 -16.23 9.39
C PRO A 72 3.31 -16.83 8.36
N PRO A 73 3.63 -16.75 7.07
CA PRO A 73 2.80 -17.35 6.04
C PRO A 73 2.84 -18.88 6.14
N PRO A 74 1.76 -19.55 5.71
CA PRO A 74 1.71 -21.01 5.66
C PRO A 74 2.58 -21.56 4.53
N ASP A 75 2.69 -22.88 4.48
CA ASP A 75 3.36 -23.59 3.38
C ASP A 75 2.80 -23.15 2.01
N GLY A 76 3.69 -23.07 1.04
CA GLY A 76 3.35 -22.58 -0.30
C GLY A 76 3.64 -21.09 -0.52
N TRP A 77 3.96 -20.37 0.55
CA TRP A 77 4.42 -18.99 0.50
C TRP A 77 5.90 -18.90 0.85
N GLU A 78 6.62 -18.02 0.18
CA GLU A 78 8.02 -17.71 0.45
C GLU A 78 8.14 -16.25 0.87
N VAL A 79 8.82 -15.99 1.98
CA VAL A 79 9.20 -14.64 2.38
C VAL A 79 10.48 -14.25 1.66
N ILE A 80 10.35 -13.37 0.68
CA ILE A 80 11.49 -12.90 -0.12
C ILE A 80 12.27 -11.82 0.63
N GLN A 81 11.54 -10.95 1.35
CA GLN A 81 12.13 -9.83 2.07
C GLN A 81 11.24 -9.45 3.24
N GLU A 82 11.87 -9.13 4.35
CA GLU A 82 11.22 -8.57 5.53
C GLU A 82 11.92 -7.25 5.90
N LEU A 83 11.12 -6.21 6.11
CA LEU A 83 11.61 -4.88 6.44
C LEU A 83 10.92 -4.38 7.69
N GLU A 84 11.69 -3.96 8.66
CA GLU A 84 11.18 -3.20 9.79
C GLU A 84 11.00 -1.74 9.39
N GLY A 85 9.89 -1.14 9.82
CA GLY A 85 9.58 0.24 9.54
C GLY A 85 8.88 0.92 10.70
N VAL A 86 8.84 2.23 10.66
CA VAL A 86 8.10 3.05 11.60
C VAL A 86 7.13 3.96 10.85
N GLN A 87 6.00 4.25 11.48
CA GLN A 87 5.05 5.22 10.98
C GLN A 87 5.08 6.47 11.87
N PHE A 88 5.16 7.63 11.25
CA PHE A 88 5.08 8.91 11.94
C PHE A 88 3.67 9.47 11.79
N VAL A 89 3.08 9.88 12.89
CA VAL A 89 1.78 10.54 12.92
C VAL A 89 1.97 11.97 13.37
N GLY A 90 1.57 12.92 12.52
CA GLY A 90 1.53 14.32 12.90
C GLY A 90 0.29 14.61 13.74
N ILE A 91 0.50 15.17 14.93
CA ILE A 91 -0.56 15.56 15.84
C ILE A 91 -0.55 17.07 16.00
N GLY A 92 -1.66 17.73 15.68
CA GLY A 92 -1.86 19.16 15.92
C GLY A 92 -1.88 20.04 14.67
N ALA A 93 -2.37 21.26 14.85
CA ALA A 93 -2.54 22.24 13.78
C ALA A 93 -1.23 22.80 13.20
N ASP A 94 -0.13 22.66 13.93
CA ASP A 94 1.17 23.25 13.55
C ASP A 94 1.80 22.60 12.31
N LEU A 95 1.39 21.38 11.97
CA LEU A 95 1.84 20.70 10.75
C LEU A 95 1.36 21.39 9.47
N ALA A 96 0.16 21.96 9.51
CA ALA A 96 -0.39 22.70 8.38
C ALA A 96 0.26 24.09 8.23
N ALA A 97 0.90 24.58 9.29
CA ALA A 97 1.59 25.88 9.33
C ALA A 97 3.09 25.76 9.05
N ALA A 98 3.65 24.57 8.92
CA ALA A 98 5.04 24.37 8.54
C ALA A 98 5.26 24.91 7.13
N LYS A 99 5.91 26.06 7.06
CA LYS A 99 6.34 26.67 5.79
C LYS A 99 7.76 26.24 5.54
N ASP A 100 7.96 25.53 4.46
CA ASP A 100 9.28 25.31 3.89
C ASP A 100 9.56 26.49 2.94
N ASP A 101 10.11 27.56 3.50
CA ASP A 101 10.37 28.79 2.75
C ASP A 101 11.54 28.67 1.76
N ASP A 102 12.31 27.57 1.85
CA ASP A 102 13.55 27.39 1.07
C ASP A 102 13.37 26.53 -0.19
N LEU A 103 12.24 25.82 -0.34
CA LEU A 103 11.99 24.97 -1.49
C LEU A 103 10.82 25.49 -2.33
N ALA A 104 11.13 25.81 -3.58
CA ALA A 104 10.09 26.07 -4.58
C ALA A 104 9.37 24.75 -4.92
N THR A 105 8.13 24.62 -4.49
CA THR A 105 7.29 23.47 -4.81
C THR A 105 6.21 23.86 -5.81
N VAL A 106 5.89 22.93 -6.72
CA VAL A 106 4.81 23.10 -7.67
C VAL A 106 3.84 21.93 -7.55
N ARG A 107 2.57 22.20 -7.78
CA ARG A 107 1.57 21.14 -7.86
C ARG A 107 1.63 20.47 -9.22
N LEU A 108 1.89 19.17 -9.22
CA LEU A 108 1.93 18.40 -10.46
C LEU A 108 0.52 18.08 -10.96
N GLY A 109 0.38 17.98 -12.27
CA GLY A 109 -0.85 17.62 -12.94
C GLY A 109 -0.64 16.56 -14.02
N PRO A 110 -1.68 16.22 -14.80
CA PRO A 110 -1.59 15.18 -15.82
C PRO A 110 -0.50 15.42 -16.88
N ALA A 111 -0.17 16.67 -17.17
CA ALA A 111 0.89 17.02 -18.11
C ALA A 111 2.30 16.64 -17.62
N ASP A 112 2.47 16.50 -16.31
CA ASP A 112 3.77 16.18 -15.68
C ASP A 112 4.01 14.66 -15.58
N VAL A 113 3.01 13.84 -15.87
CA VAL A 113 3.09 12.37 -15.76
C VAL A 113 4.26 11.77 -16.53
N PRO A 114 4.57 12.18 -17.78
CA PRO A 114 5.73 11.64 -18.50
C PRO A 114 7.05 11.86 -17.77
N GLU A 115 7.25 13.05 -17.17
CA GLU A 115 8.45 13.36 -16.39
C GLU A 115 8.49 12.60 -15.08
N MET A 116 7.35 12.44 -14.39
CA MET A 116 7.23 11.64 -13.19
C MET A 116 7.59 10.16 -13.45
N LEU A 117 7.10 9.59 -14.54
CA LEU A 117 7.41 8.23 -14.95
C LEU A 117 8.89 8.06 -15.33
N ASP A 118 9.49 9.07 -15.98
CA ASP A 118 10.91 9.05 -16.31
C ASP A 118 11.78 9.06 -15.05
N LEU A 119 11.45 9.91 -14.08
CA LEU A 119 12.12 9.95 -12.79
C LEU A 119 12.01 8.60 -12.06
N ALA A 120 10.81 8.02 -12.01
CA ALA A 120 10.58 6.73 -11.39
C ALA A 120 11.37 5.60 -12.07
N ARG A 121 11.48 5.60 -13.40
CA ARG A 121 12.31 4.63 -14.13
C ARG A 121 13.78 4.73 -13.79
N ARG A 122 14.29 5.95 -13.65
CA ARG A 122 15.71 6.20 -13.32
C ARG A 122 16.05 5.88 -11.87
N THR A 123 15.15 6.16 -10.94
CA THR A 123 15.39 5.98 -9.50
C THR A 123 14.93 4.63 -8.97
N ARG A 124 14.06 3.92 -9.69
CA ARG A 124 13.51 2.61 -9.34
C ARG A 124 12.95 2.50 -7.91
N PRO A 125 12.07 3.43 -7.50
CA PRO A 125 11.52 3.44 -6.14
C PRO A 125 10.50 2.32 -5.88
N GLY A 126 10.18 1.50 -6.87
CA GLY A 126 9.15 0.48 -6.85
C GLY A 126 8.09 0.73 -7.94
N PRO A 127 6.98 0.02 -7.93
CA PRO A 127 5.94 0.18 -8.94
C PRO A 127 5.38 1.61 -8.94
N PHE A 128 5.50 2.27 -10.07
CA PHE A 128 4.97 3.62 -10.27
C PHE A 128 4.43 3.74 -11.69
N LEU A 129 3.12 3.88 -11.81
CA LEU A 129 2.41 4.05 -13.07
C LEU A 129 1.54 5.30 -13.02
N ASP A 130 1.08 5.76 -14.18
CA ASP A 130 0.27 6.97 -14.34
C ASP A 130 -1.02 6.96 -13.51
N ARG A 131 -1.58 5.79 -13.24
CA ARG A 131 -2.76 5.61 -12.38
C ARG A 131 -2.56 6.09 -10.94
N LYS A 132 -1.32 6.15 -10.46
CA LYS A 132 -0.98 6.68 -9.13
C LYS A 132 -0.94 8.21 -9.09
N SER A 133 -0.72 8.84 -10.22
CA SER A 133 -0.63 10.30 -10.29
C SER A 133 -1.99 10.99 -10.21
N VAL A 134 -3.07 10.24 -10.24
CA VAL A 134 -4.44 10.74 -10.23
C VAL A 134 -5.12 10.59 -8.86
N VAL A 135 -4.36 10.20 -7.84
CA VAL A 135 -4.87 9.99 -6.48
C VAL A 135 -4.69 11.22 -5.61
#